data_4b32e7eed0b39bbf25b4423040182dfd
#
_entry.id   4b32e7eed0b39bbf25b4423040182dfd
#
_cell.length_a   1.000
_cell.length_b   1.000
_cell.length_c   1.000
_cell.angle_alpha   90.00
_cell.angle_beta   90.00
_cell.angle_gamma   90.00
#
_symmetry.space_group_name_H-M   'P 1'
#
loop_
_entity.id
_entity.type
_entity.pdbx_description
1 polymer ?
#
loop_
_entity_poly.entity_id
_entity_poly.type
_entity_poly.pdbx_seq_one_letter_code
_entity_poly.pdbx_strand_id
1 'polypeptide(L)'
;MVSAIGALPAVRAAQVYVSVSIAGCSQPGVSGLNGSWALQCGMDIFKVFTLEAAHRLPNVPPGHKCARLHGHSFRVEIHLQGELGTETGWVMDFSDVKAAFQPLYDQLDHHYLNDIEGLENPTSERLSIWVWDRLKPVLPLLSEVVVHETCTSGCRYRGK
;
A
#
# COMPACT_ATOMS: atom_id res chain seq x y z
N MET A 1 0.61 -8.26 44.82
CA MET A 1 0.10 -7.01 44.22
C MET A 1 0.21 -7.13 42.72
N VAL A 2 -0.90 -7.39 42.04
CA VAL A 2 -0.97 -7.58 40.59
C VAL A 2 -1.40 -6.24 40.01
N SER A 3 -0.52 -5.62 39.18
CA SER A 3 -0.82 -4.35 38.55
C SER A 3 -1.49 -4.60 37.20
N ALA A 4 -2.65 -3.99 37.01
CA ALA A 4 -3.50 -4.11 35.84
C ALA A 4 -2.88 -3.45 34.61
N ILE A 5 -2.85 -4.20 33.48
CA ILE A 5 -2.54 -3.69 32.16
C ILE A 5 -3.80 -3.00 31.63
N GLY A 6 -3.69 -1.68 31.45
CA GLY A 6 -4.77 -0.87 30.88
C GLY A 6 -5.00 -1.18 29.39
N ALA A 7 -6.22 -1.52 29.05
CA ALA A 7 -6.68 -1.69 27.67
C ALA A 7 -6.74 -0.34 26.95
N LEU A 8 -6.17 -0.28 25.76
CA LEU A 8 -6.30 0.84 24.83
C LEU A 8 -7.75 0.96 24.32
N PRO A 9 -8.28 2.18 24.14
CA PRO A 9 -9.64 2.35 23.66
C PRO A 9 -9.75 1.99 22.17
N ALA A 10 -10.73 1.13 21.86
CA ALA A 10 -11.12 0.80 20.50
C ALA A 10 -11.63 2.05 19.78
N VAL A 11 -11.00 2.39 18.66
CA VAL A 11 -11.49 3.42 17.74
C VAL A 11 -12.78 2.89 17.12
N ARG A 12 -13.91 3.52 17.43
CA ARG A 12 -15.21 3.22 16.82
C ARG A 12 -15.16 3.55 15.34
N ALA A 13 -15.25 2.53 14.47
CA ALA A 13 -15.57 2.71 13.07
C ALA A 13 -17.02 3.24 12.98
N ALA A 14 -17.19 4.48 12.60
CA ALA A 14 -18.49 5.04 12.23
C ALA A 14 -18.88 4.47 10.86
N GLN A 15 -19.78 3.49 10.88
CA GLN A 15 -20.36 2.90 9.67
C GLN A 15 -21.51 3.80 9.23
N VAL A 16 -21.23 4.72 8.30
CA VAL A 16 -22.25 5.51 7.64
C VAL A 16 -22.54 4.87 6.28
N TYR A 17 -23.64 4.12 6.21
CA TYR A 17 -24.23 3.72 4.94
C TYR A 17 -25.00 4.91 4.36
N VAL A 18 -24.44 5.56 3.35
CA VAL A 18 -25.20 6.49 2.50
C VAL A 18 -25.39 5.80 1.16
N SER A 19 -26.62 5.34 0.90
CA SER A 19 -27.02 4.93 -0.44
C SER A 19 -27.26 6.17 -1.29
N VAL A 20 -26.31 6.49 -2.17
CA VAL A 20 -26.51 7.53 -3.19
C VAL A 20 -26.92 6.87 -4.49
N SER A 21 -28.18 7.10 -4.88
CA SER A 21 -28.66 6.81 -6.23
C SER A 21 -28.03 7.82 -7.20
N ILE A 22 -27.13 7.38 -8.04
CA ILE A 22 -26.59 8.19 -9.14
C ILE A 22 -27.58 8.14 -10.30
N ALA A 23 -28.41 9.18 -10.41
CA ALA A 23 -29.13 9.49 -11.64
C ALA A 23 -28.18 10.33 -12.52
N GLY A 24 -27.84 9.83 -13.71
CA GLY A 24 -27.28 10.62 -14.79
C GLY A 24 -25.88 10.32 -15.24
N CYS A 25 -25.63 9.15 -15.78
CA CYS A 25 -24.64 8.97 -16.84
C CYS A 25 -25.31 8.20 -17.97
N SER A 26 -25.91 8.94 -18.92
CA SER A 26 -26.53 8.37 -20.12
C SER A 26 -25.44 7.91 -21.08
N GLN A 27 -25.29 6.58 -21.22
CA GLN A 27 -24.44 5.93 -22.20
C GLN A 27 -25.12 5.90 -23.57
N PRO A 28 -24.42 6.22 -24.68
CA PRO A 28 -24.87 5.78 -25.99
C PRO A 28 -24.58 4.29 -26.13
N GLY A 29 -25.59 3.50 -26.52
CA GLY A 29 -25.54 2.04 -26.56
C GLY A 29 -24.44 1.49 -27.47
N VAL A 30 -23.69 0.56 -26.90
CA VAL A 30 -22.92 -0.44 -27.64
C VAL A 30 -23.25 -1.79 -27.00
N SER A 31 -24.09 -2.54 -27.70
CA SER A 31 -24.39 -3.92 -27.37
C SER A 31 -23.21 -4.82 -27.77
N GLY A 32 -22.72 -5.59 -26.82
CA GLY A 32 -21.92 -6.80 -27.05
C GLY A 32 -20.43 -6.62 -26.96
N LEU A 33 -19.90 -7.00 -25.82
CA LEU A 33 -18.71 -7.84 -25.59
C LEU A 33 -18.54 -7.99 -24.07
N ASN A 34 -18.55 -9.22 -23.56
CA ASN A 34 -18.35 -9.58 -22.17
C ASN A 34 -16.88 -9.32 -21.76
N GLY A 35 -16.62 -8.11 -21.35
CA GLY A 35 -15.41 -7.69 -20.68
C GLY A 35 -15.78 -6.60 -19.69
N SER A 36 -15.70 -6.89 -18.40
CA SER A 36 -15.95 -5.95 -17.31
C SER A 36 -14.90 -4.82 -17.32
N TRP A 37 -15.06 -3.91 -18.27
CA TRP A 37 -14.40 -2.60 -18.23
C TRP A 37 -15.37 -1.61 -17.60
N ALA A 38 -15.71 -1.84 -16.33
CA ALA A 38 -16.27 -0.76 -15.54
C ALA A 38 -15.17 0.30 -15.46
N LEU A 39 -15.32 1.37 -16.24
CA LEU A 39 -14.59 2.61 -16.03
C LEU A 39 -14.88 3.02 -14.58
N GLN A 40 -13.95 2.72 -13.69
CA GLN A 40 -13.98 3.21 -12.32
C GLN A 40 -13.77 4.71 -12.41
N CYS A 41 -14.86 5.47 -12.37
CA CYS A 41 -14.84 6.91 -12.16
C CYS A 41 -14.42 7.18 -10.71
N GLY A 42 -13.16 6.98 -10.40
CA GLY A 42 -12.57 7.31 -9.11
C GLY A 42 -11.30 8.09 -9.33
N MET A 43 -10.99 8.98 -8.39
CA MET A 43 -9.71 9.65 -8.38
C MET A 43 -8.68 8.72 -7.76
N ASP A 44 -7.49 8.65 -8.38
CA ASP A 44 -6.34 7.98 -7.83
C ASP A 44 -5.41 9.03 -7.19
N ILE A 45 -5.13 8.87 -5.92
CA ILE A 45 -4.18 9.70 -5.18
C ILE A 45 -3.03 8.82 -4.67
N PHE A 46 -1.87 9.40 -4.48
CA PHE A 46 -0.75 8.64 -3.92
C PHE A 46 0.10 9.47 -2.99
N LYS A 47 0.76 8.79 -2.06
CA LYS A 47 1.79 9.33 -1.19
C LYS A 47 3.08 8.56 -1.32
N VAL A 48 4.20 9.28 -1.40
CA VAL A 48 5.54 8.72 -1.55
C VAL A 48 6.26 8.72 -0.21
N PHE A 49 6.95 7.63 0.06
CA PHE A 49 7.87 7.47 1.18
C PHE A 49 9.23 7.02 0.64
N THR A 50 10.29 7.52 1.23
CA THR A 50 11.67 7.06 0.96
C THR A 50 12.21 6.43 2.22
N LEU A 51 12.89 5.31 2.10
CA LEU A 51 13.52 4.62 3.21
C LEU A 51 14.88 4.05 2.77
N GLU A 52 15.82 4.07 3.70
CA GLU A 52 17.15 3.50 3.52
C GLU A 52 17.18 2.13 4.18
N ALA A 53 17.42 1.07 3.41
CA ALA A 53 17.44 -0.27 3.97
C ALA A 53 18.50 -1.14 3.32
N ALA A 54 19.03 -2.08 4.11
CA ALA A 54 19.96 -3.10 3.65
C ALA A 54 19.23 -4.43 3.44
N HIS A 55 19.67 -5.20 2.45
CA HIS A 55 19.19 -6.54 2.21
C HIS A 55 20.21 -7.43 1.48
N ARG A 56 19.90 -8.70 1.41
CA ARG A 56 20.48 -9.67 0.47
C ARG A 56 19.37 -10.55 -0.10
N LEU A 57 19.60 -11.13 -1.25
CA LEU A 57 18.67 -12.09 -1.86
C LEU A 57 19.24 -13.51 -1.74
N PRO A 58 18.84 -14.30 -0.72
CA PRO A 58 19.39 -15.62 -0.51
C PRO A 58 19.01 -16.64 -1.60
N ASN A 59 17.90 -16.42 -2.29
CA ASN A 59 17.33 -17.38 -3.26
C ASN A 59 17.77 -17.13 -4.70
N VAL A 60 18.76 -16.27 -4.94
CA VAL A 60 19.31 -16.06 -6.29
C VAL A 60 20.34 -17.13 -6.66
N PRO A 61 20.62 -17.36 -7.97
CA PRO A 61 21.62 -18.32 -8.41
C PRO A 61 23.02 -18.05 -7.82
N PRO A 62 23.84 -19.10 -7.65
CA PRO A 62 25.22 -18.94 -7.19
C PRO A 62 26.01 -17.92 -8.01
N GLY A 63 26.74 -17.03 -7.32
CA GLY A 63 27.53 -15.97 -7.96
C GLY A 63 26.76 -14.70 -8.29
N HIS A 64 25.44 -14.65 -8.08
CA HIS A 64 24.66 -13.44 -8.31
C HIS A 64 25.06 -12.31 -7.36
N LYS A 65 25.20 -11.10 -7.86
CA LYS A 65 25.66 -9.93 -7.09
C LYS A 65 24.77 -9.63 -5.86
N CYS A 66 23.45 -9.81 -6.00
CA CYS A 66 22.48 -9.54 -4.94
C CYS A 66 22.45 -10.61 -3.83
N ALA A 67 23.23 -11.71 -3.93
CA ALA A 67 23.43 -12.64 -2.83
C ALA A 67 24.25 -12.01 -1.70
N ARG A 68 25.02 -10.97 -1.98
CA ARG A 68 25.83 -10.22 -1.01
C ARG A 68 24.97 -9.15 -0.33
N LEU A 69 25.29 -8.82 0.91
CA LEU A 69 24.69 -7.69 1.62
C LEU A 69 24.95 -6.40 0.84
N HIS A 70 23.91 -5.65 0.59
CA HIS A 70 23.93 -4.33 -0.04
C HIS A 70 22.70 -3.53 0.40
N GLY A 71 22.61 -2.27 0.02
CA GLY A 71 21.51 -1.38 0.41
C GLY A 71 21.02 -0.53 -0.74
N HIS A 72 19.82 0.00 -0.55
CA HIS A 72 19.15 0.90 -1.48
C HIS A 72 18.39 2.01 -0.75
N SER A 73 18.24 3.14 -1.44
CA SER A 73 17.23 4.15 -1.13
C SER A 73 15.92 3.72 -1.80
N PHE A 74 15.14 2.92 -1.09
CA PHE A 74 13.83 2.49 -1.60
C PHE A 74 12.87 3.67 -1.64
N ARG A 75 12.06 3.73 -2.70
CA ARG A 75 10.94 4.66 -2.83
C ARG A 75 9.66 3.84 -2.91
N VAL A 76 8.78 4.04 -1.93
CA VAL A 76 7.50 3.34 -1.81
C VAL A 76 6.37 4.32 -2.07
N GLU A 77 5.49 3.99 -3.02
CA GLU A 77 4.28 4.76 -3.30
C GLU A 77 3.06 3.97 -2.81
N ILE A 78 2.21 4.64 -2.06
CA ILE A 78 0.94 4.12 -1.57
C ILE A 78 -0.17 4.82 -2.35
N HIS A 79 -0.84 4.08 -3.22
CA HIS A 79 -1.94 4.58 -4.05
C HIS A 79 -3.28 4.20 -3.45
N LEU A 80 -4.20 5.17 -3.46
CA LEU A 80 -5.57 4.98 -3.00
C LEU A 80 -6.53 5.47 -4.08
N GLN A 81 -7.60 4.71 -4.29
CA GLN A 81 -8.63 5.05 -5.27
C GLN A 81 -9.98 5.20 -4.57
N GLY A 82 -10.67 6.29 -4.87
CA GLY A 82 -11.97 6.59 -4.29
C GLY A 82 -12.62 7.80 -4.93
N GLU A 83 -13.83 8.09 -4.51
CA GLU A 83 -14.55 9.28 -4.90
C GLU A 83 -14.15 10.49 -4.03
N LEU A 84 -14.34 11.69 -4.56
CA LEU A 84 -14.13 12.91 -3.79
C LEU A 84 -15.21 13.06 -2.71
N GLY A 85 -14.79 13.33 -1.49
CA GLY A 85 -15.71 13.72 -0.42
C GLY A 85 -16.47 14.99 -0.79
N THR A 86 -17.78 15.00 -0.61
CA THR A 86 -18.65 16.10 -1.03
C THR A 86 -18.36 17.41 -0.32
N GLU A 87 -17.87 17.36 0.91
CA GLU A 87 -17.57 18.54 1.72
C GLU A 87 -16.09 18.91 1.64
N THR A 88 -15.21 17.92 1.72
CA THR A 88 -13.75 18.12 1.81
C THR A 88 -13.10 18.27 0.44
N GLY A 89 -13.66 17.67 -0.59
CA GLY A 89 -13.11 17.65 -1.94
C GLY A 89 -11.86 16.77 -2.10
N TRP A 90 -11.58 15.87 -1.16
CA TRP A 90 -10.48 14.91 -1.25
C TRP A 90 -10.95 13.45 -1.14
N VAL A 91 -10.15 12.51 -1.62
CA VAL A 91 -10.38 11.07 -1.47
C VAL A 91 -10.05 10.62 -0.05
N MET A 92 -8.92 11.09 0.49
CA MET A 92 -8.43 10.82 1.84
C MET A 92 -7.40 11.88 2.23
N ASP A 93 -7.29 12.19 3.53
CA ASP A 93 -6.22 13.05 4.04
C ASP A 93 -4.86 12.32 3.92
N PHE A 94 -3.86 12.99 3.35
CA PHE A 94 -2.50 12.46 3.27
C PHE A 94 -1.84 12.26 4.64
N SER A 95 -2.33 12.93 5.68
CA SER A 95 -1.87 12.70 7.06
C SER A 95 -2.29 11.33 7.57
N ASP A 96 -3.51 10.87 7.22
CA ASP A 96 -4.01 9.55 7.59
C ASP A 96 -3.24 8.44 6.86
N VAL A 97 -2.91 8.66 5.58
CA VAL A 97 -2.04 7.74 4.82
C VAL A 97 -0.66 7.65 5.47
N LYS A 98 -0.10 8.79 5.90
CA LYS A 98 1.18 8.81 6.62
C LYS A 98 1.10 8.05 7.95
N ALA A 99 0.06 8.32 8.74
CA ALA A 99 -0.13 7.66 10.03
C ALA A 99 -0.28 6.14 9.88
N ALA A 100 -1.01 5.68 8.86
CA ALA A 100 -1.18 4.25 8.59
C ALA A 100 0.15 3.58 8.18
N PHE A 101 0.99 4.26 7.40
CA PHE A 101 2.28 3.71 6.97
C PHE A 101 3.38 3.81 8.03
N GLN A 102 3.29 4.73 8.99
CA GLN A 102 4.36 4.99 9.96
C GLN A 102 4.85 3.74 10.70
N PRO A 103 3.98 2.81 11.20
CA PRO A 103 4.44 1.59 11.88
C PRO A 103 5.26 0.67 10.97
N LEU A 104 5.01 0.68 9.67
CA LEU A 104 5.78 -0.09 8.68
C LEU A 104 7.09 0.63 8.38
N TYR A 105 7.04 1.94 8.25
CA TYR A 105 8.22 2.78 8.05
C TYR A 105 9.26 2.53 9.16
N ASP A 106 8.81 2.55 10.41
CA ASP A 106 9.68 2.34 11.59
C ASP A 106 10.30 0.93 11.64
N GLN A 107 9.70 -0.05 10.97
CA GLN A 107 10.26 -1.40 10.84
C GLN A 107 11.24 -1.55 9.67
N LEU A 108 11.08 -0.72 8.64
CA LEU A 108 11.82 -0.87 7.38
C LEU A 108 13.03 0.06 7.30
N ASP A 109 12.86 1.33 7.72
CA ASP A 109 13.86 2.37 7.55
C ASP A 109 15.09 2.14 8.45
N HIS A 110 16.28 2.16 7.87
CA HIS A 110 17.55 1.88 8.52
C HIS A 110 17.65 0.47 9.16
N HIS A 111 16.91 -0.51 8.61
CA HIS A 111 16.94 -1.89 9.06
C HIS A 111 17.50 -2.86 8.00
N TYR A 112 17.88 -4.04 8.46
CA TYR A 112 18.19 -5.17 7.58
C TYR A 112 16.91 -5.95 7.29
N LEU A 113 16.41 -5.85 6.07
CA LEU A 113 15.08 -6.36 5.71
C LEU A 113 14.95 -7.87 5.92
N ASN A 114 16.02 -8.64 5.76
CA ASN A 114 15.97 -10.10 5.94
C ASN A 114 15.70 -10.55 7.38
N ASP A 115 15.83 -9.67 8.38
CA ASP A 115 15.51 -9.97 9.79
C ASP A 115 14.03 -9.71 10.10
N ILE A 116 13.28 -9.15 9.15
CA ILE A 116 11.85 -8.84 9.32
C ILE A 116 11.02 -10.05 8.89
N GLU A 117 10.11 -10.49 9.76
CA GLU A 117 9.19 -11.60 9.49
C GLU A 117 8.39 -11.40 8.20
N GLY A 118 8.49 -12.38 7.29
CA GLY A 118 7.87 -12.35 5.97
C GLY A 118 8.72 -11.68 4.88
N LEU A 119 9.92 -11.18 5.24
CA LEU A 119 10.91 -10.60 4.33
C LEU A 119 12.24 -11.37 4.29
N GLU A 120 12.22 -12.68 4.51
CA GLU A 120 13.44 -13.54 4.49
C GLU A 120 14.14 -13.53 3.13
N ASN A 121 13.41 -13.23 2.04
CA ASN A 121 13.95 -12.99 0.70
C ASN A 121 13.33 -11.68 0.14
N PRO A 122 13.82 -10.51 0.56
CA PRO A 122 13.16 -9.22 0.36
C PRO A 122 13.44 -8.64 -1.04
N THR A 123 12.87 -9.26 -2.07
CA THR A 123 12.80 -8.65 -3.40
C THR A 123 11.78 -7.50 -3.37
N SER A 124 11.85 -6.60 -4.35
CA SER A 124 10.87 -5.50 -4.48
C SER A 124 9.43 -6.02 -4.53
N GLU A 125 9.20 -7.19 -5.16
CA GLU A 125 7.90 -7.85 -5.26
C GLU A 125 7.43 -8.34 -3.89
N ARG A 126 8.31 -8.98 -3.11
CA ARG A 126 7.98 -9.43 -1.75
C ARG A 126 7.72 -8.27 -0.81
N LEU A 127 8.51 -7.21 -0.91
CA LEU A 127 8.32 -6.00 -0.11
C LEU A 127 6.99 -5.33 -0.43
N SER A 128 6.59 -5.25 -1.72
CA SER A 128 5.30 -4.67 -2.09
C SER A 128 4.11 -5.46 -1.57
N ILE A 129 4.17 -6.81 -1.58
CA ILE A 129 3.14 -7.69 -1.00
C ILE A 129 3.10 -7.51 0.52
N TRP A 130 4.26 -7.50 1.19
CA TRP A 130 4.39 -7.34 2.64
C TRP A 130 3.77 -6.02 3.13
N VAL A 131 4.01 -4.93 2.40
CA VAL A 131 3.41 -3.62 2.66
C VAL A 131 1.90 -3.66 2.43
N TRP A 132 1.45 -4.23 1.31
CA TRP A 132 0.05 -4.35 0.96
C TRP A 132 -0.76 -5.08 2.03
N ASP A 133 -0.31 -6.26 2.44
CA ASP A 133 -1.03 -7.13 3.38
C ASP A 133 -1.23 -6.45 4.74
N ARG A 134 -0.31 -5.56 5.13
CA ARG A 134 -0.39 -4.79 6.39
C ARG A 134 -1.20 -3.51 6.27
N LEU A 135 -1.20 -2.87 5.11
CA LEU A 135 -1.94 -1.63 4.89
C LEU A 135 -3.40 -1.84 4.48
N LYS A 136 -3.69 -2.86 3.68
CA LYS A 136 -5.05 -3.07 3.15
C LYS A 136 -6.15 -3.14 4.22
N PRO A 137 -5.93 -3.77 5.39
CA PRO A 137 -6.91 -3.78 6.48
C PRO A 137 -7.20 -2.40 7.10
N VAL A 138 -6.22 -1.49 7.08
CA VAL A 138 -6.33 -0.15 7.70
C VAL A 138 -6.56 0.96 6.68
N LEU A 139 -6.28 0.71 5.41
CA LEU A 139 -6.54 1.59 4.27
C LEU A 139 -7.43 0.87 3.23
N PRO A 140 -8.75 0.81 3.45
CA PRO A 140 -9.66 0.10 2.54
C PRO A 140 -9.61 0.59 1.09
N LEU A 141 -9.30 1.89 0.88
CA LEU A 141 -9.15 2.51 -0.45
C LEU A 141 -7.81 2.19 -1.13
N LEU A 142 -6.89 1.44 -0.48
CA LEU A 142 -5.62 1.04 -1.08
C LEU A 142 -5.86 0.31 -2.40
N SER A 143 -5.30 0.85 -3.48
CA SER A 143 -5.45 0.36 -4.84
C SER A 143 -4.16 -0.22 -5.42
N GLU A 144 -3.01 0.32 -5.02
CA GLU A 144 -1.70 -0.13 -5.52
C GLU A 144 -0.60 0.20 -4.50
N VAL A 145 0.40 -0.65 -4.41
CA VAL A 145 1.69 -0.39 -3.77
C VAL A 145 2.77 -0.47 -4.85
N VAL A 146 3.57 0.59 -4.99
CA VAL A 146 4.72 0.61 -5.90
C VAL A 146 6.00 0.67 -5.07
N VAL A 147 6.94 -0.21 -5.36
CA VAL A 147 8.26 -0.22 -4.74
C VAL A 147 9.32 -0.03 -5.82
N HIS A 148 10.09 1.04 -5.71
CA HIS A 148 11.27 1.28 -6.51
C HIS A 148 12.51 0.95 -5.68
N GLU A 149 13.31 0.02 -6.15
CA GLU A 149 14.60 -0.36 -5.56
C GLU A 149 15.72 0.55 -6.06
N THR A 150 15.58 1.01 -7.31
CA THR A 150 16.48 1.97 -7.95
C THR A 150 15.64 3.01 -8.72
N CYS A 151 16.29 4.06 -9.23
CA CYS A 151 15.61 5.05 -10.05
C CYS A 151 15.07 4.50 -11.39
N THR A 152 15.51 3.30 -11.80
CA THR A 152 15.16 2.71 -13.13
C THR A 152 14.40 1.41 -13.04
N SER A 153 14.22 0.85 -11.84
CA SER A 153 13.55 -0.44 -11.66
C SER A 153 12.70 -0.46 -10.40
N GLY A 154 11.56 -1.11 -10.51
CA GLY A 154 10.59 -1.26 -9.42
C GLY A 154 9.48 -2.21 -9.81
N CYS A 155 8.58 -2.46 -8.89
CA CYS A 155 7.40 -3.29 -9.10
C CYS A 155 6.13 -2.58 -8.63
N ARG A 156 4.99 -3.07 -9.12
CA ARG A 156 3.65 -2.62 -8.74
C ARG A 156 2.80 -3.81 -8.33
N TYR A 157 2.11 -3.69 -7.22
CA TYR A 157 1.22 -4.72 -6.72
C TYR A 157 -0.16 -4.13 -6.38
N ARG A 158 -1.23 -4.80 -6.86
CA ARG A 158 -2.62 -4.35 -6.72
C ARG A 158 -3.51 -5.29 -5.91
N GLY A 159 -2.88 -6.20 -5.16
CA GLY A 159 -3.63 -7.27 -4.49
C GLY A 159 -3.98 -8.42 -5.45
N LYS A 160 -4.71 -9.38 -4.89
CA LYS A 160 -5.27 -10.54 -5.64
C LYS A 160 -6.75 -10.35 -5.87
#